data_b67f763a03cfdb20989812400ffeff4d
#
_entry.id   b67f763a03cfdb20989812400ffeff4d
#
_cell.length_a   1.000
_cell.length_b   1.000
_cell.length_c   1.000
_cell.angle_alpha   90.00
_cell.angle_beta   90.00
_cell.angle_gamma   90.00
#
_symmetry.space_group_name_H-M   'P 1'
#
loop_
_entity.id
_entity.type
_entity.pdbx_description
1 polymer ?
#
loop_
_entity_poly.entity_id
_entity_poly.type
_entity_poly.pdbx_seq_one_letter_code
_entity_poly.pdbx_strand_id
1 'polypeptide(L)'
;MYKRQERSLSIIEARLLQQAKNKAAVELIAKELSEKQSVADRWAKLNKLIGSADGAKFKVIAQSYTLNLLLLHANKHLSYLSKRYKLQQVPGTLALQVVDCDMCDEIRTVYSLSGGESFLISLALALGLSSLSSNNLKVESLFIDEGFGSLDAESLRTAMEALEQLQMQGRKIGVISHVQEMSERISVQVQVHKKVNGKSVLSVVG
;
A
#
# COMPACT_ATOMS: atom_id res chain seq x y z
N MET A 1 -56.90 67.85 -14.64
CA MET A 1 -56.82 66.36 -14.88
C MET A 1 -55.44 65.95 -15.48
N TYR A 2 -54.90 66.61 -16.45
CA TYR A 2 -53.64 66.34 -17.14
C TYR A 2 -52.40 66.29 -16.20
N LYS A 3 -52.18 67.24 -15.34
CA LYS A 3 -51.03 67.25 -14.38
C LYS A 3 -50.90 66.02 -13.46
N ARG A 4 -51.99 65.33 -13.16
CA ARG A 4 -52.00 64.15 -12.30
C ARG A 4 -51.58 62.91 -13.09
N GLN A 5 -51.91 62.85 -14.39
CA GLN A 5 -51.51 61.75 -15.28
C GLN A 5 -50.03 61.87 -15.64
N GLU A 6 -49.50 63.08 -15.92
CA GLU A 6 -48.04 63.29 -16.15
C GLU A 6 -47.18 62.87 -14.95
N ARG A 7 -47.63 63.24 -13.75
CA ARG A 7 -46.94 62.76 -12.55
C ARG A 7 -46.96 61.24 -12.37
N SER A 8 -48.07 60.58 -12.69
CA SER A 8 -48.15 59.14 -12.63
C SER A 8 -47.26 58.47 -13.69
N LEU A 9 -47.19 58.98 -14.86
CA LEU A 9 -46.30 58.55 -15.95
C LEU A 9 -44.82 58.65 -15.53
N SER A 10 -44.39 59.82 -15.02
CA SER A 10 -43.01 60.02 -14.60
C SER A 10 -42.58 59.08 -13.45
N ILE A 11 -43.50 58.74 -12.53
CA ILE A 11 -43.24 57.78 -11.47
C ILE A 11 -43.09 56.37 -12.03
N ILE A 12 -43.91 55.99 -13.00
CA ILE A 12 -43.82 54.66 -13.63
C ILE A 12 -42.54 54.54 -14.45
N GLU A 13 -42.17 55.55 -15.22
CA GLU A 13 -40.92 55.60 -15.97
C GLU A 13 -39.68 55.48 -15.06
N ALA A 14 -39.67 56.23 -13.95
CA ALA A 14 -38.59 56.12 -12.94
C ALA A 14 -38.50 54.73 -12.34
N ARG A 15 -39.63 54.08 -12.04
CA ARG A 15 -39.69 52.72 -11.53
C ARG A 15 -39.19 51.69 -12.55
N LEU A 16 -39.58 51.83 -13.84
CA LEU A 16 -39.10 50.96 -14.91
C LEU A 16 -37.59 51.07 -15.09
N LEU A 17 -37.06 52.29 -15.06
CA LEU A 17 -35.63 52.55 -15.18
C LEU A 17 -34.85 51.96 -14.00
N GLN A 18 -35.38 52.09 -12.79
CA GLN A 18 -34.80 51.46 -11.59
C GLN A 18 -34.86 49.93 -11.65
N GLN A 19 -35.98 49.38 -12.15
CA GLN A 19 -36.14 47.94 -12.31
C GLN A 19 -35.19 47.38 -13.36
N ALA A 20 -34.95 48.09 -14.48
CA ALA A 20 -33.95 47.70 -15.47
C ALA A 20 -32.53 47.66 -14.90
N LYS A 21 -32.15 48.71 -14.11
CA LYS A 21 -30.86 48.72 -13.41
C LYS A 21 -30.73 47.56 -12.41
N ASN A 22 -31.77 47.29 -11.61
CA ASN A 22 -31.77 46.21 -10.65
C ASN A 22 -31.67 44.84 -11.34
N LYS A 23 -32.36 44.67 -12.48
CA LYS A 23 -32.30 43.43 -13.25
C LYS A 23 -30.89 43.16 -13.77
N ALA A 24 -30.21 44.15 -14.33
CA ALA A 24 -28.84 44.03 -14.80
C ALA A 24 -27.86 43.67 -13.65
N ALA A 25 -28.05 44.32 -12.50
CA ALA A 25 -27.23 44.02 -11.31
C ALA A 25 -27.46 42.57 -10.80
N VAL A 26 -28.72 42.11 -10.78
CA VAL A 26 -29.09 40.74 -10.38
C VAL A 26 -28.50 39.71 -11.36
N GLU A 27 -28.54 39.97 -12.67
CA GLU A 27 -27.96 39.08 -13.67
C GLU A 27 -26.44 38.94 -13.50
N LEU A 28 -25.74 40.02 -13.19
CA LEU A 28 -24.30 39.99 -12.92
C LEU A 28 -23.98 39.18 -11.67
N ILE A 29 -24.70 39.43 -10.58
CA ILE A 29 -24.54 38.69 -9.32
C ILE A 29 -24.90 37.23 -9.51
N ALA A 30 -25.94 36.88 -10.25
CA ALA A 30 -26.35 35.53 -10.53
C ALA A 30 -25.26 34.74 -11.27
N LYS A 31 -24.58 35.39 -12.23
CA LYS A 31 -23.46 34.81 -12.95
C LYS A 31 -22.28 34.51 -12.01
N GLU A 32 -21.87 35.49 -11.21
CA GLU A 32 -20.81 35.29 -10.20
C GLU A 32 -21.16 34.18 -9.18
N LEU A 33 -22.40 34.17 -8.72
CA LEU A 33 -22.91 33.15 -7.82
C LEU A 33 -22.80 31.75 -8.44
N SER A 34 -23.23 31.59 -9.69
CA SER A 34 -23.15 30.32 -10.42
C SER A 34 -21.71 29.82 -10.55
N GLU A 35 -20.76 30.72 -10.86
CA GLU A 35 -19.34 30.38 -10.97
C GLU A 35 -18.78 29.93 -9.61
N LYS A 36 -19.05 30.69 -8.55
CA LYS A 36 -18.60 30.34 -7.19
C LYS A 36 -19.24 29.05 -6.68
N GLN A 37 -20.53 28.83 -6.98
CA GLN A 37 -21.24 27.60 -6.64
C GLN A 37 -20.60 26.39 -7.29
N SER A 38 -20.24 26.48 -8.58
CA SER A 38 -19.58 25.37 -9.28
C SER A 38 -18.23 25.00 -8.68
N VAL A 39 -17.48 25.97 -8.17
CA VAL A 39 -16.23 25.76 -7.46
C VAL A 39 -16.49 25.10 -6.08
N ALA A 40 -17.47 25.64 -5.33
CA ALA A 40 -17.85 25.09 -4.03
C ALA A 40 -18.32 23.64 -4.14
N ASP A 41 -19.12 23.31 -5.16
CA ASP A 41 -19.60 21.95 -5.41
C ASP A 41 -18.46 20.98 -5.73
N ARG A 42 -17.43 21.42 -6.47
CA ARG A 42 -16.23 20.61 -6.70
C ARG A 42 -15.49 20.31 -5.39
N TRP A 43 -15.28 21.32 -4.56
CA TRP A 43 -14.65 21.14 -3.27
C TRP A 43 -15.48 20.29 -2.32
N ALA A 44 -16.81 20.44 -2.33
CA ALA A 44 -17.71 19.61 -1.54
C ALA A 44 -17.65 18.12 -1.96
N LYS A 45 -17.61 17.85 -3.28
CA LYS A 45 -17.42 16.47 -3.78
C LYS A 45 -16.08 15.90 -3.37
N LEU A 46 -15.00 16.68 -3.51
CA LEU A 46 -13.66 16.24 -3.10
C LEU A 46 -13.62 15.94 -1.59
N ASN A 47 -14.17 16.86 -0.77
CA ASN A 47 -14.24 16.68 0.68
C ASN A 47 -15.07 15.44 1.08
N LYS A 48 -16.15 15.14 0.36
CA LYS A 48 -16.94 13.92 0.60
C LYS A 48 -16.14 12.64 0.32
N LEU A 49 -15.27 12.65 -0.69
CA LEU A 49 -14.46 11.49 -1.08
C LEU A 49 -13.29 11.26 -0.15
N ILE A 50 -12.50 12.29 0.14
CA ILE A 50 -11.21 12.18 0.83
C ILE A 50 -11.14 12.96 2.15
N GLY A 51 -12.11 13.82 2.45
CA GLY A 51 -12.13 14.65 3.65
C GLY A 51 -12.54 13.87 4.88
N SER A 52 -11.90 14.19 6.00
CA SER A 52 -12.29 13.84 7.36
C SER A 52 -11.74 14.91 8.29
N ALA A 53 -12.36 15.10 9.46
CA ALA A 53 -11.96 16.15 10.41
C ALA A 53 -10.50 16.01 10.89
N ASP A 54 -10.01 14.77 10.98
CA ASP A 54 -8.68 14.38 11.44
C ASP A 54 -7.70 14.03 10.29
N GLY A 55 -8.13 14.13 9.03
CA GLY A 55 -7.34 13.73 7.86
C GLY A 55 -7.14 12.21 7.71
N ALA A 56 -7.72 11.39 8.58
CA ALA A 56 -7.51 9.94 8.59
C ALA A 56 -7.95 9.28 7.28
N LYS A 57 -9.07 9.72 6.71
CA LYS A 57 -9.58 9.17 5.45
C LYS A 57 -8.60 9.37 4.28
N PHE A 58 -8.04 10.57 4.14
CA PHE A 58 -7.04 10.83 3.11
C PHE A 58 -5.77 10.01 3.33
N LYS A 59 -5.30 9.93 4.59
CA LYS A 59 -4.14 9.13 4.97
C LYS A 59 -4.31 7.66 4.57
N VAL A 60 -5.47 7.05 4.88
CA VAL A 60 -5.75 5.65 4.51
C VAL A 60 -5.75 5.47 3.00
N ILE A 61 -6.35 6.39 2.23
CA ILE A 61 -6.36 6.31 0.76
C ILE A 61 -4.94 6.40 0.19
N ALA A 62 -4.13 7.35 0.66
CA ALA A 62 -2.74 7.52 0.21
C ALA A 62 -1.88 6.30 0.56
N GLN A 63 -2.00 5.79 1.79
CA GLN A 63 -1.29 4.59 2.23
C GLN A 63 -1.75 3.32 1.49
N SER A 64 -3.05 3.22 1.17
CA SER A 64 -3.60 2.11 0.38
C SER A 64 -2.97 2.05 -1.02
N TYR A 65 -2.73 3.19 -1.64
CA TYR A 65 -2.06 3.23 -2.94
C TYR A 65 -0.63 2.66 -2.86
N THR A 66 0.14 3.11 -1.86
CA THR A 66 1.50 2.60 -1.62
C THR A 66 1.50 1.10 -1.28
N LEU A 67 0.54 0.67 -0.45
CA LEU A 67 0.38 -0.74 -0.10
C LEU A 67 0.05 -1.60 -1.32
N ASN A 68 -0.87 -1.17 -2.18
CA ASN A 68 -1.20 -1.90 -3.40
C ASN A 68 0.00 -2.03 -4.34
N LEU A 69 0.84 -1.00 -4.44
CA LEU A 69 2.07 -1.07 -5.22
C LEU A 69 3.07 -2.06 -4.61
N LEU A 70 3.21 -2.07 -3.28
CA LEU A 70 3.99 -3.08 -2.56
C LEU A 70 3.48 -4.48 -2.85
N LEU A 71 2.17 -4.71 -2.75
CA LEU A 71 1.56 -6.01 -2.99
C LEU A 71 1.72 -6.48 -4.44
N LEU A 72 1.72 -5.57 -5.41
CA LEU A 72 2.02 -5.90 -6.80
C LEU A 72 3.42 -6.50 -6.94
N HIS A 73 4.43 -5.86 -6.33
CA HIS A 73 5.81 -6.35 -6.34
C HIS A 73 5.97 -7.63 -5.52
N ALA A 74 5.35 -7.68 -4.33
CA ALA A 74 5.37 -8.87 -3.47
C ALA A 74 4.76 -10.10 -4.16
N ASN A 75 3.60 -9.95 -4.81
CA ASN A 75 2.96 -11.03 -5.55
C ASN A 75 3.80 -11.52 -6.73
N LYS A 76 4.55 -10.63 -7.38
CA LYS A 76 5.51 -11.04 -8.41
C LYS A 76 6.59 -11.96 -7.83
N HIS A 77 7.14 -11.65 -6.66
CA HIS A 77 8.09 -12.53 -5.98
C HIS A 77 7.41 -13.79 -5.45
N LEU A 78 6.22 -13.66 -4.87
CA LEU A 78 5.48 -14.79 -4.32
C LEU A 78 5.14 -15.84 -5.40
N SER A 79 4.82 -15.42 -6.62
CA SER A 79 4.54 -16.36 -7.72
C SER A 79 5.71 -17.25 -8.12
N TYR A 80 6.96 -16.84 -7.80
CA TYR A 80 8.15 -17.68 -7.96
C TYR A 80 8.38 -18.62 -6.78
N LEU A 81 8.02 -18.16 -5.55
CA LEU A 81 8.24 -18.92 -4.31
C LEU A 81 7.12 -19.93 -4.07
N SER A 82 5.88 -19.55 -4.34
CA SER A 82 4.69 -20.38 -4.22
C SER A 82 3.60 -19.87 -5.14
N LYS A 83 3.06 -20.71 -5.99
CA LYS A 83 1.93 -20.40 -6.87
C LYS A 83 0.58 -20.45 -6.15
N ARG A 84 0.55 -21.05 -4.96
CA ARG A 84 -0.68 -21.26 -4.19
C ARG A 84 -1.24 -19.97 -3.62
N TYR A 85 -0.40 -19.01 -3.23
CA TYR A 85 -0.84 -17.85 -2.47
C TYR A 85 -0.74 -16.55 -3.24
N LYS A 86 -1.71 -15.66 -3.00
CA LYS A 86 -1.73 -14.30 -3.51
C LYS A 86 -2.13 -13.33 -2.41
N LEU A 87 -1.38 -12.27 -2.27
CA LEU A 87 -1.64 -11.22 -1.29
C LEU A 87 -2.62 -10.19 -1.82
N GLN A 88 -3.56 -9.78 -0.99
CA GLN A 88 -4.52 -8.72 -1.28
C GLN A 88 -4.68 -7.81 -0.06
N GLN A 89 -5.06 -6.57 -0.32
CA GLN A 89 -5.50 -5.63 0.71
C GLN A 89 -6.98 -5.86 1.01
N VAL A 90 -7.34 -5.82 2.28
CA VAL A 90 -8.76 -5.79 2.68
C VAL A 90 -9.36 -4.43 2.27
N PRO A 91 -10.43 -4.40 1.46
CA PRO A 91 -11.01 -3.17 0.95
C PRO A 91 -11.30 -2.14 2.06
N GLY A 92 -10.88 -0.89 1.82
CA GLY A 92 -11.12 0.22 2.76
C GLY A 92 -10.25 0.23 4.02
N THR A 93 -9.31 -0.71 4.16
CA THR A 93 -8.40 -0.81 5.30
C THR A 93 -6.95 -0.94 4.84
N LEU A 94 -6.00 -0.96 5.77
CA LEU A 94 -4.58 -1.28 5.50
C LEU A 94 -4.23 -2.72 5.90
N ALA A 95 -5.22 -3.53 6.23
CA ALA A 95 -5.03 -4.93 6.58
C ALA A 95 -4.76 -5.77 5.32
N LEU A 96 -4.00 -6.85 5.51
CA LEU A 96 -3.69 -7.82 4.47
C LEU A 96 -4.55 -9.07 4.62
N GLN A 97 -4.87 -9.67 3.49
CA GLN A 97 -5.47 -10.99 3.38
C GLN A 97 -4.75 -11.81 2.33
N VAL A 98 -4.90 -13.12 2.41
CA VAL A 98 -4.29 -14.08 1.51
C VAL A 98 -5.38 -14.81 0.75
N VAL A 99 -5.20 -14.93 -0.54
CA VAL A 99 -6.03 -15.78 -1.40
C VAL A 99 -5.30 -17.10 -1.60
N ASP A 100 -5.95 -18.20 -1.27
CA ASP A 100 -5.46 -19.57 -1.45
C ASP A 100 -5.99 -20.09 -2.79
N CYS A 101 -5.16 -20.05 -3.83
CA CYS A 101 -5.56 -20.43 -5.19
C CYS A 101 -5.87 -21.92 -5.33
N ASP A 102 -5.29 -22.77 -4.47
CA ASP A 102 -5.54 -24.22 -4.48
C ASP A 102 -6.88 -24.57 -3.79
N MET A 103 -7.41 -23.64 -2.99
CA MET A 103 -8.69 -23.76 -2.29
C MET A 103 -9.77 -22.90 -2.95
N CYS A 104 -9.86 -22.93 -4.29
CA CYS A 104 -10.86 -22.18 -5.06
C CYS A 104 -10.87 -20.67 -4.77
N ASP A 105 -9.70 -20.06 -4.64
CA ASP A 105 -9.50 -18.64 -4.32
C ASP A 105 -10.12 -18.24 -2.96
N GLU A 106 -10.09 -19.15 -1.98
CA GLU A 106 -10.56 -18.87 -0.64
C GLU A 106 -9.75 -17.73 -0.01
N ILE A 107 -10.47 -16.76 0.57
CA ILE A 107 -9.86 -15.62 1.25
C ILE A 107 -9.61 -15.97 2.72
N ARG A 108 -8.35 -15.94 3.12
CA ARG A 108 -7.87 -16.24 4.47
C ARG A 108 -7.22 -15.02 5.12
N THR A 109 -7.32 -14.92 6.41
CA THR A 109 -6.57 -13.92 7.17
C THR A 109 -5.10 -14.32 7.27
N VAL A 110 -4.18 -13.35 7.35
CA VAL A 110 -2.76 -13.64 7.54
C VAL A 110 -2.46 -14.37 8.86
N TYR A 111 -3.36 -14.29 9.83
CA TYR A 111 -3.24 -14.97 11.12
C TYR A 111 -3.57 -16.48 11.09
N SER A 112 -4.20 -16.95 10.02
CA SER A 112 -4.55 -18.36 9.85
C SER A 112 -3.47 -19.18 9.12
N LEU A 113 -2.35 -18.54 8.80
CA LEU A 113 -1.25 -19.16 8.05
C LEU A 113 -0.38 -20.02 8.96
N SER A 114 0.13 -21.14 8.43
CA SER A 114 1.18 -21.91 9.08
C SER A 114 2.50 -21.14 9.14
N GLY A 115 3.45 -21.62 9.94
CA GLY A 115 4.77 -20.99 10.03
C GLY A 115 5.47 -20.87 8.67
N GLY A 116 5.45 -21.92 7.86
CA GLY A 116 6.04 -21.93 6.52
C GLY A 116 5.35 -20.99 5.53
N GLU A 117 4.02 -20.99 5.52
CA GLU A 117 3.22 -20.07 4.70
C GLU A 117 3.52 -18.61 5.06
N SER A 118 3.57 -18.31 6.37
CA SER A 118 3.89 -16.97 6.88
C SER A 118 5.31 -16.54 6.52
N PHE A 119 6.27 -17.48 6.56
CA PHE A 119 7.64 -17.23 6.13
C PHE A 119 7.71 -16.83 4.64
N LEU A 120 7.09 -17.61 3.75
CA LEU A 120 7.08 -17.32 2.30
C LEU A 120 6.45 -15.95 1.99
N ILE A 121 5.35 -15.63 2.65
CA ILE A 121 4.66 -14.35 2.50
C ILE A 121 5.52 -13.20 3.01
N SER A 122 6.14 -13.35 4.17
CA SER A 122 7.03 -12.34 4.75
C SER A 122 8.25 -12.09 3.85
N LEU A 123 8.83 -13.16 3.32
CA LEU A 123 9.93 -13.08 2.36
C LEU A 123 9.51 -12.34 1.08
N ALA A 124 8.34 -12.68 0.52
CA ALA A 124 7.81 -12.02 -0.66
C ALA A 124 7.55 -10.52 -0.43
N LEU A 125 7.03 -10.15 0.75
CA LEU A 125 6.83 -8.74 1.14
C LEU A 125 8.16 -8.00 1.28
N ALA A 126 9.17 -8.59 1.90
CA ALA A 126 10.50 -8.01 2.04
C ALA A 126 11.15 -7.76 0.67
N LEU A 127 11.06 -8.73 -0.24
CA LEU A 127 11.54 -8.60 -1.62
C LEU A 127 10.75 -7.56 -2.41
N GLY A 128 9.43 -7.49 -2.21
CA GLY A 128 8.56 -6.48 -2.80
C GLY A 128 8.93 -5.08 -2.35
N LEU A 129 9.18 -4.89 -1.05
CA LEU A 129 9.61 -3.61 -0.49
C LEU A 129 10.97 -3.18 -1.03
N SER A 130 11.91 -4.11 -1.12
CA SER A 130 13.20 -3.88 -1.76
C SER A 130 13.06 -3.43 -3.22
N SER A 131 12.13 -4.02 -3.96
CA SER A 131 11.85 -3.66 -5.35
C SER A 131 11.22 -2.28 -5.50
N LEU A 132 10.44 -1.83 -4.51
CA LEU A 132 9.87 -0.48 -4.47
C LEU A 132 10.91 0.61 -4.23
N SER A 133 11.85 0.34 -3.33
CA SER A 133 12.87 1.33 -2.93
C SER A 133 13.87 1.61 -4.03
N SER A 134 13.94 0.78 -5.06
CA SER A 134 14.97 0.89 -6.08
C SER A 134 14.41 0.93 -7.49
N ASN A 135 14.21 2.13 -8.01
CA ASN A 135 13.95 2.30 -9.44
C ASN A 135 15.13 1.81 -10.31
N ASN A 136 16.34 1.57 -9.73
CA ASN A 136 17.54 1.13 -10.46
C ASN A 136 18.54 0.27 -9.64
N LEU A 137 18.33 0.04 -8.35
CA LEU A 137 19.25 -0.74 -7.52
C LEU A 137 18.69 -2.16 -7.32
N LYS A 138 19.32 -3.15 -7.91
CA LYS A 138 19.04 -4.55 -7.57
C LYS A 138 19.63 -4.84 -6.19
N VAL A 139 18.81 -5.29 -5.25
CA VAL A 139 19.30 -5.84 -3.98
C VAL A 139 20.02 -7.14 -4.30
N GLU A 140 21.34 -7.10 -4.25
CA GLU A 140 22.20 -8.23 -4.57
C GLU A 140 22.38 -9.16 -3.37
N SER A 141 22.27 -8.66 -2.16
CA SER A 141 22.49 -9.42 -0.93
C SER A 141 21.30 -9.36 -0.01
N LEU A 142 20.86 -10.51 0.48
CA LEU A 142 19.77 -10.68 1.44
C LEU A 142 20.33 -11.41 2.67
N PHE A 143 20.14 -10.82 3.85
CA PHE A 143 20.45 -11.47 5.11
C PHE A 143 19.16 -11.76 5.87
N ILE A 144 18.98 -13.01 6.25
CA ILE A 144 17.84 -13.49 7.02
C ILE A 144 18.34 -13.90 8.38
N ASP A 145 17.88 -13.19 9.41
CA ASP A 145 18.24 -13.43 10.79
C ASP A 145 17.13 -14.24 11.47
N GLU A 146 17.40 -15.52 11.69
CA GLU A 146 16.46 -16.49 12.27
C GLU A 146 15.13 -16.67 11.49
N GLY A 147 14.05 -17.11 12.18
CA GLY A 147 12.73 -17.35 11.58
C GLY A 147 12.50 -18.78 11.09
N PHE A 148 13.53 -19.63 11.08
CA PHE A 148 13.43 -21.04 10.62
C PHE A 148 13.15 -22.04 11.73
N GLY A 149 13.41 -21.66 12.99
CA GLY A 149 13.27 -22.56 14.15
C GLY A 149 11.82 -22.93 14.49
N SER A 150 10.85 -22.18 13.99
CA SER A 150 9.42 -22.48 14.17
C SER A 150 8.79 -23.26 13.01
N LEU A 151 9.57 -23.57 11.97
CA LEU A 151 9.10 -24.30 10.80
C LEU A 151 9.15 -25.80 11.04
N ASP A 152 8.13 -26.52 10.58
CA ASP A 152 8.18 -27.96 10.45
C ASP A 152 9.11 -28.37 9.28
N ALA A 153 9.46 -29.64 9.17
CA ALA A 153 10.41 -30.13 8.17
C ALA A 153 9.96 -29.86 6.72
N GLU A 154 8.66 -29.90 6.44
CA GLU A 154 8.13 -29.62 5.09
C GLU A 154 8.20 -28.13 4.75
N SER A 155 7.80 -27.29 5.71
CA SER A 155 7.90 -25.82 5.58
C SER A 155 9.34 -25.35 5.46
N LEU A 156 10.26 -25.97 6.21
CA LEU A 156 11.69 -25.68 6.13
C LEU A 156 12.26 -26.03 4.75
N ARG A 157 11.88 -27.19 4.22
CA ARG A 157 12.27 -27.60 2.85
C ARG A 157 11.80 -26.60 1.81
N THR A 158 10.52 -26.18 1.87
CA THR A 158 9.94 -25.19 0.97
C THR A 158 10.65 -23.83 1.08
N ALA A 159 10.99 -23.42 2.29
CA ALA A 159 11.75 -22.19 2.53
C ALA A 159 13.15 -22.25 1.92
N MET A 160 13.86 -23.38 2.07
CA MET A 160 15.17 -23.60 1.48
C MET A 160 15.13 -23.59 -0.05
N GLU A 161 14.16 -24.27 -0.66
CA GLU A 161 13.96 -24.25 -2.11
C GLU A 161 13.71 -22.82 -2.63
N ALA A 162 12.96 -22.02 -1.88
CA ALA A 162 12.73 -20.60 -2.20
C ALA A 162 14.04 -19.78 -2.16
N LEU A 163 14.88 -20.00 -1.16
CA LEU A 163 16.19 -19.35 -1.05
C LEU A 163 17.14 -19.77 -2.17
N GLU A 164 17.17 -21.05 -2.51
CA GLU A 164 17.95 -21.57 -3.64
C GLU A 164 17.52 -20.93 -4.97
N GLN A 165 16.21 -20.76 -5.19
CA GLN A 165 15.70 -20.06 -6.38
C GLN A 165 16.14 -18.60 -6.45
N LEU A 166 16.18 -17.91 -5.31
CA LEU A 166 16.67 -16.53 -5.25
C LEU A 166 18.19 -16.45 -5.52
N GLN A 167 18.96 -17.43 -5.06
CA GLN A 167 20.37 -17.55 -5.35
C GLN A 167 20.62 -17.80 -6.85
N MET A 168 19.83 -18.67 -7.48
CA MET A 168 19.90 -18.90 -8.94
C MET A 168 19.60 -17.63 -9.76
N GLN A 169 18.85 -16.68 -9.22
CA GLN A 169 18.60 -15.36 -9.81
C GLN A 169 19.79 -14.38 -9.63
N GLY A 170 20.92 -14.84 -9.08
CA GLY A 170 22.15 -14.07 -8.88
C GLY A 170 22.19 -13.27 -7.58
N ARG A 171 21.32 -13.56 -6.62
CA ARG A 171 21.35 -12.92 -5.30
C ARG A 171 22.30 -13.66 -4.35
N LYS A 172 23.03 -12.92 -3.54
CA LYS A 172 23.80 -13.48 -2.41
C LYS A 172 22.88 -13.58 -1.20
N ILE A 173 22.77 -14.78 -0.62
CA ILE A 173 21.91 -15.02 0.54
C ILE A 173 22.75 -15.44 1.71
N GLY A 174 22.66 -14.69 2.80
CA GLY A 174 23.23 -15.04 4.10
C GLY A 174 22.07 -15.40 5.06
N VAL A 175 22.22 -16.52 5.76
CA VAL A 175 21.24 -16.96 6.74
C VAL A 175 21.94 -17.11 8.07
N ILE A 176 21.34 -16.53 9.12
CA ILE A 176 21.74 -16.77 10.50
C ILE A 176 20.70 -17.70 11.11
N SER A 177 21.12 -18.90 11.50
CA SER A 177 20.22 -19.91 12.04
C SER A 177 20.97 -20.86 12.98
N HIS A 178 20.24 -21.41 13.93
CA HIS A 178 20.69 -22.49 14.79
C HIS A 178 20.06 -23.84 14.40
N VAL A 179 19.34 -23.93 13.30
CA VAL A 179 18.68 -25.14 12.81
C VAL A 179 19.71 -26.04 12.13
N GLN A 180 19.87 -27.23 12.63
CA GLN A 180 20.89 -28.20 12.17
C GLN A 180 20.67 -28.60 10.70
N GLU A 181 19.43 -28.84 10.27
CA GLU A 181 19.09 -29.21 8.89
C GLU A 181 19.55 -28.18 7.88
N MET A 182 19.56 -26.89 8.24
CA MET A 182 20.07 -25.82 7.37
C MET A 182 21.60 -25.92 7.22
N SER A 183 22.32 -26.24 8.30
CA SER A 183 23.77 -26.38 8.27
C SER A 183 24.22 -27.56 7.41
N GLU A 184 23.41 -28.61 7.29
CA GLU A 184 23.68 -29.75 6.43
C GLU A 184 23.50 -29.46 4.94
N ARG A 185 22.64 -28.51 4.59
CA ARG A 185 22.33 -28.12 3.20
C ARG A 185 23.21 -27.00 2.66
N ILE A 186 23.69 -26.12 3.53
CA ILE A 186 24.48 -24.94 3.13
C ILE A 186 25.97 -25.31 3.20
N SER A 187 26.62 -25.31 2.04
CA SER A 187 28.04 -25.72 1.92
C SER A 187 29.02 -24.74 2.57
N VAL A 188 28.77 -23.44 2.48
CA VAL A 188 29.66 -22.41 3.04
C VAL A 188 29.08 -21.89 4.35
N GLN A 189 29.80 -22.06 5.45
CA GLN A 189 29.34 -21.71 6.78
C GLN A 189 30.37 -20.88 7.54
N VAL A 190 29.89 -19.91 8.30
CA VAL A 190 30.64 -19.22 9.34
C VAL A 190 30.17 -19.73 10.69
N GLN A 191 30.93 -20.64 11.29
CA GLN A 191 30.59 -21.26 12.57
C GLN A 191 31.13 -20.42 13.73
N VAL A 192 30.28 -20.18 14.74
CA VAL A 192 30.60 -19.41 15.93
C VAL A 192 30.72 -20.37 17.11
N HIS A 193 31.92 -20.62 17.59
CA HIS A 193 32.19 -21.49 18.71
C HIS A 193 32.41 -20.68 19.99
N LYS A 194 31.53 -20.82 20.97
CA LYS A 194 31.63 -20.18 22.28
C LYS A 194 32.66 -20.90 23.15
N LYS A 195 33.63 -20.17 23.72
CA LYS A 195 34.61 -20.70 24.68
C LYS A 195 34.20 -20.45 26.11
N VAL A 196 34.78 -21.26 27.06
CA VAL A 196 34.46 -21.20 28.49
C VAL A 196 34.77 -19.84 29.12
N ASN A 197 35.66 -19.06 28.55
CA ASN A 197 36.05 -17.71 29.04
C ASN A 197 35.18 -16.56 28.53
N GLY A 198 34.00 -16.84 27.98
CA GLY A 198 33.09 -15.85 27.43
C GLY A 198 33.51 -15.27 26.05
N LYS A 199 34.64 -15.73 25.50
CA LYS A 199 35.07 -15.37 24.14
C LYS A 199 34.49 -16.34 23.12
N SER A 200 34.34 -15.94 21.89
CA SER A 200 33.93 -16.80 20.77
C SER A 200 35.04 -16.86 19.72
N VAL A 201 35.10 -17.96 19.00
CA VAL A 201 36.01 -18.16 17.87
C VAL A 201 35.15 -18.40 16.63
N LEU A 202 35.55 -17.79 15.52
CA LEU A 202 34.92 -17.99 14.22
C LEU A 202 35.76 -18.98 13.41
N SER A 203 35.10 -19.91 12.75
CA SER A 203 35.69 -20.76 11.72
C SER A 203 34.85 -20.71 10.45
N VAL A 204 35.49 -20.68 9.29
CA VAL A 204 34.82 -20.76 7.99
C VAL A 204 35.03 -22.18 7.48
N VAL A 205 33.92 -22.82 7.11
CA VAL A 205 33.87 -24.15 6.53
C VAL A 205 33.20 -24.05 5.17
N GLY A 206 33.74 -24.67 4.15
CA GLY A 206 33.21 -24.66 2.79
C GLY A 206 34.18 -25.23 1.79
#